data_57b75bec0f4c2f12a44f3283dd26c14c
#
_entry.id   57b75bec0f4c2f12a44f3283dd26c14c
#
_cell.length_a   1.000
_cell.length_b   1.000
_cell.length_c   1.000
_cell.angle_alpha   90.00
_cell.angle_beta   90.00
_cell.angle_gamma   90.00
#
_symmetry.space_group_name_H-M   'P 1'
#
loop_
_entity.id
_entity.type
_entity.pdbx_description
1 polymer ?
#
loop_
_entity_poly.entity_id
_entity_poly.type
_entity_poly.pdbx_seq_one_letter_code
_entity_poly.pdbx_strand_id
1 'polypeptide(L)'
;MHQQQPDRLRMWTEQGNVTISQLFFQHYKQCGIQDDEALLILHMLAFIDKGNHFPTPDDLVERSHFTHEEVSKHMQRLFQKGYLSIQQRFDDKGVLFEAFSFHSLWNRIVDLLLTEKTTEKELSQKEQEGEIFRLFEQEFGRFLSPMESETIAMWMDQDQQSPELIRAALKEAVLAQKMSLRYIDRILFEWKKKNVKTLRDVEKQVSQFRTVPERTTTPVQKTNKVPFYNWLEERD
;
A
#
# COMPACT_ATOMS: atom_id res chain seq x y z
N MET A 1 64.89 -9.37 13.90
CA MET A 1 63.63 -10.14 14.08
C MET A 1 62.43 -9.16 14.02
N HIS A 2 61.85 -8.94 12.84
CA HIS A 2 60.60 -8.17 12.73
C HIS A 2 59.47 -9.09 13.25
N GLN A 3 58.96 -8.80 14.44
CA GLN A 3 57.70 -9.34 14.85
C GLN A 3 56.65 -8.81 13.88
N GLN A 4 56.14 -9.69 13.01
CA GLN A 4 54.97 -9.41 12.20
C GLN A 4 53.85 -9.08 13.18
N GLN A 5 53.46 -7.80 13.26
CA GLN A 5 52.23 -7.44 13.92
C GLN A 5 51.09 -8.22 13.24
N PRO A 6 50.29 -8.98 14.00
CA PRO A 6 49.17 -9.69 13.40
C PRO A 6 48.34 -8.69 12.62
N ASP A 7 47.94 -9.05 11.41
CA ASP A 7 47.08 -8.23 10.57
C ASP A 7 45.72 -8.07 11.28
N ARG A 8 45.57 -6.99 12.01
CA ARG A 8 44.37 -6.69 12.83
C ARG A 8 43.11 -6.72 12.03
N LEU A 9 43.18 -6.29 10.77
CA LEU A 9 42.04 -6.30 9.86
C LEU A 9 41.63 -7.72 9.51
N ARG A 10 42.59 -8.61 9.29
CA ARG A 10 42.36 -10.02 9.03
C ARG A 10 41.69 -10.71 10.23
N MET A 11 42.22 -10.48 11.43
CA MET A 11 41.65 -11.01 12.66
C MET A 11 40.19 -10.54 12.85
N TRP A 12 39.89 -9.28 12.51
CA TRP A 12 38.53 -8.73 12.62
C TRP A 12 37.60 -9.35 11.58
N THR A 13 38.02 -9.50 10.33
CA THR A 13 37.21 -10.11 9.27
C THR A 13 36.92 -11.60 9.50
N GLU A 14 37.89 -12.33 10.08
CA GLU A 14 37.75 -13.75 10.45
C GLU A 14 36.69 -13.99 11.55
N GLN A 15 36.38 -12.97 12.36
CA GLN A 15 35.32 -13.09 13.39
C GLN A 15 33.88 -13.11 12.81
N GLY A 16 33.73 -12.70 11.54
CA GLY A 16 32.43 -12.61 10.88
C GLY A 16 31.58 -11.41 11.34
N ASN A 17 30.41 -11.31 10.79
CA ASN A 17 29.43 -10.26 11.08
C ASN A 17 28.07 -10.89 11.37
N VAL A 18 27.33 -10.30 12.26
CA VAL A 18 25.91 -10.67 12.50
C VAL A 18 25.04 -9.68 11.72
N THR A 19 24.17 -10.21 10.88
CA THR A 19 23.24 -9.39 10.09
C THR A 19 21.86 -9.40 10.76
N ILE A 20 21.38 -8.22 11.13
CA ILE A 20 20.05 -8.04 11.74
C ILE A 20 19.20 -7.19 10.83
N SER A 21 17.96 -7.60 10.61
CA SER A 21 17.00 -6.81 9.82
C SER A 21 16.68 -5.49 10.52
N GLN A 22 16.61 -4.40 9.74
CA GLN A 22 16.11 -3.10 10.23
C GLN A 22 14.70 -3.19 10.80
N LEU A 23 13.87 -4.10 10.26
CA LEU A 23 12.51 -4.34 10.74
C LEU A 23 12.48 -4.78 12.22
N PHE A 24 13.51 -5.49 12.69
CA PHE A 24 13.62 -5.85 14.09
C PHE A 24 13.69 -4.59 14.97
N PHE A 25 14.59 -3.67 14.65
CA PHE A 25 14.77 -2.43 15.42
C PHE A 25 13.53 -1.51 15.35
N GLN A 26 12.82 -1.52 14.24
CA GLN A 26 11.61 -0.72 14.08
C GLN A 26 10.42 -1.25 14.89
N HIS A 27 10.29 -2.58 15.03
CA HIS A 27 9.05 -3.20 15.51
C HIS A 27 9.18 -4.05 16.80
N TYR A 28 10.39 -4.32 17.33
CA TYR A 28 10.51 -5.17 18.53
C TYR A 28 9.74 -4.62 19.74
N LYS A 29 9.69 -3.29 19.89
CA LYS A 29 8.90 -2.62 20.92
C LYS A 29 7.40 -2.88 20.75
N GLN A 30 6.90 -2.85 19.52
CA GLN A 30 5.48 -3.14 19.22
C GLN A 30 5.15 -4.62 19.47
N CYS A 31 6.13 -5.52 19.36
CA CYS A 31 6.02 -6.90 19.80
C CYS A 31 6.04 -7.05 21.34
N GLY A 32 6.18 -5.98 22.09
CA GLY A 32 6.29 -6.01 23.56
C GLY A 32 7.60 -6.60 24.07
N ILE A 33 8.65 -6.59 23.24
CA ILE A 33 10.01 -7.00 23.60
C ILE A 33 10.69 -5.83 24.31
N GLN A 34 11.27 -6.08 25.49
CA GLN A 34 12.06 -5.09 26.22
C GLN A 34 13.48 -4.99 25.63
N ASP A 35 14.20 -3.91 25.89
CA ASP A 35 15.54 -3.68 25.35
C ASP A 35 16.52 -4.80 25.77
N ASP A 36 16.44 -5.26 27.01
CA ASP A 36 17.25 -6.39 27.51
C ASP A 36 16.91 -7.70 26.80
N GLU A 37 15.62 -7.97 26.55
CA GLU A 37 15.18 -9.13 25.76
C GLU A 37 15.67 -9.02 24.31
N ALA A 38 15.64 -7.82 23.73
CA ALA A 38 16.16 -7.56 22.37
C ALA A 38 17.67 -7.82 22.31
N LEU A 39 18.43 -7.31 23.29
CA LEU A 39 19.87 -7.57 23.37
C LEU A 39 20.18 -9.06 23.51
N LEU A 40 19.41 -9.79 24.34
CA LEU A 40 19.56 -11.22 24.46
C LEU A 40 19.31 -11.95 23.13
N ILE A 41 18.25 -11.56 22.39
CA ILE A 41 17.97 -12.09 21.04
C ILE A 41 19.17 -11.87 20.11
N LEU A 42 19.78 -10.67 20.12
CA LEU A 42 20.96 -10.37 19.31
C LEU A 42 22.14 -11.27 19.66
N HIS A 43 22.38 -11.51 20.95
CA HIS A 43 23.44 -12.45 21.37
C HIS A 43 23.14 -13.88 20.90
N MET A 44 21.90 -14.36 21.03
CA MET A 44 21.50 -15.69 20.57
C MET A 44 21.67 -15.83 19.05
N LEU A 45 21.24 -14.82 18.27
CA LEU A 45 21.44 -14.80 16.81
C LEU A 45 22.91 -14.82 16.43
N ALA A 46 23.76 -14.12 17.17
CA ALA A 46 25.20 -14.12 16.95
C ALA A 46 25.84 -15.51 17.23
N PHE A 47 25.34 -16.28 18.19
CA PHE A 47 25.77 -17.67 18.41
C PHE A 47 25.29 -18.59 17.29
N ILE A 48 24.01 -18.45 16.88
CA ILE A 48 23.43 -19.24 15.78
C ILE A 48 24.20 -19.01 14.48
N ASP A 49 24.55 -17.76 14.17
CA ASP A 49 25.31 -17.40 12.97
C ASP A 49 26.72 -18.00 12.96
N LYS A 50 27.34 -18.17 14.14
CA LYS A 50 28.61 -18.88 14.32
C LYS A 50 28.50 -20.41 14.33
N GLY A 51 27.30 -20.96 14.16
CA GLY A 51 27.06 -22.41 14.14
C GLY A 51 26.69 -23.03 15.50
N ASN A 52 26.66 -22.25 16.61
CA ASN A 52 26.08 -22.71 17.86
C ASN A 52 24.57 -22.45 17.84
N HIS A 53 23.80 -23.45 17.39
CA HIS A 53 22.36 -23.32 17.21
C HIS A 53 21.54 -23.41 18.50
N PHE A 54 22.19 -23.83 19.61
CA PHE A 54 21.56 -23.99 20.90
C PHE A 54 22.46 -23.45 22.03
N PRO A 55 22.71 -22.10 22.05
CA PRO A 55 23.54 -21.50 23.08
C PRO A 55 22.93 -21.73 24.48
N THR A 56 23.76 -22.17 25.40
CA THR A 56 23.36 -22.37 26.78
C THR A 56 23.24 -21.05 27.54
N PRO A 57 22.53 -21.00 28.69
CA PRO A 57 22.56 -19.82 29.54
C PRO A 57 23.97 -19.39 29.96
N ASP A 58 24.88 -20.34 30.20
CA ASP A 58 26.29 -20.05 30.50
C ASP A 58 26.99 -19.31 29.36
N ASP A 59 26.82 -19.78 28.13
CA ASP A 59 27.38 -19.09 26.93
C ASP A 59 26.92 -17.63 26.82
N LEU A 60 25.64 -17.38 27.17
CA LEU A 60 25.05 -16.04 27.09
C LEU A 60 25.56 -15.12 28.21
N VAL A 61 25.72 -15.67 29.44
CA VAL A 61 26.28 -14.94 30.58
C VAL A 61 27.75 -14.58 30.35
N GLU A 62 28.56 -15.53 29.84
CA GLU A 62 29.99 -15.29 29.57
C GLU A 62 30.20 -14.13 28.57
N ARG A 63 29.27 -13.95 27.65
CA ARG A 63 29.38 -12.97 26.56
C ARG A 63 28.68 -11.63 26.84
N SER A 64 27.87 -11.55 27.90
CA SER A 64 27.06 -10.38 28.21
C SER A 64 27.26 -9.93 29.66
N HIS A 65 26.60 -8.85 30.05
CA HIS A 65 26.53 -8.42 31.45
C HIS A 65 25.31 -8.99 32.18
N PHE A 66 24.57 -9.89 31.57
CA PHE A 66 23.42 -10.53 32.21
C PHE A 66 23.86 -11.55 33.28
N THR A 67 23.10 -11.64 34.33
CA THR A 67 23.16 -12.73 35.29
C THR A 67 22.44 -13.96 34.77
N HIS A 68 22.71 -15.14 35.33
CA HIS A 68 21.98 -16.37 35.02
C HIS A 68 20.47 -16.25 35.22
N GLU A 69 20.05 -15.53 36.26
CA GLU A 69 18.66 -15.28 36.56
C GLU A 69 18.00 -14.43 35.49
N GLU A 70 18.64 -13.36 35.06
CA GLU A 70 18.16 -12.48 33.97
C GLU A 70 18.06 -13.21 32.64
N VAL A 71 19.09 -13.96 32.24
CA VAL A 71 19.03 -14.79 31.02
C VAL A 71 17.86 -15.77 31.09
N SER A 72 17.72 -16.52 32.18
CA SER A 72 16.64 -17.48 32.34
C SER A 72 15.26 -16.81 32.28
N LYS A 73 15.10 -15.69 32.94
CA LYS A 73 13.87 -14.89 32.95
C LYS A 73 13.51 -14.35 31.57
N HIS A 74 14.47 -13.80 30.86
CA HIS A 74 14.26 -13.27 29.49
C HIS A 74 13.94 -14.39 28.51
N MET A 75 14.66 -15.51 28.54
CA MET A 75 14.35 -16.68 27.72
C MET A 75 12.94 -17.20 28.02
N GLN A 76 12.56 -17.35 29.29
CA GLN A 76 11.22 -17.81 29.69
C GLN A 76 10.14 -16.87 29.12
N ARG A 77 10.33 -15.55 29.18
CA ARG A 77 9.39 -14.57 28.61
C ARG A 77 9.28 -14.69 27.10
N LEU A 78 10.40 -14.89 26.40
CA LEU A 78 10.40 -15.08 24.95
C LEU A 78 9.67 -16.37 24.55
N PHE A 79 9.84 -17.46 25.33
CA PHE A 79 9.06 -18.69 25.15
C PHE A 79 7.56 -18.47 25.41
N GLN A 80 7.19 -17.79 26.50
CA GLN A 80 5.80 -17.48 26.82
C GLN A 80 5.11 -16.62 25.77
N LYS A 81 5.84 -15.68 25.18
CA LYS A 81 5.35 -14.87 24.05
C LYS A 81 5.30 -15.66 22.74
N GLY A 82 5.83 -16.87 22.69
CA GLY A 82 5.95 -17.68 21.49
C GLY A 82 6.97 -17.17 20.47
N TYR A 83 7.87 -16.26 20.88
CA TYR A 83 8.89 -15.67 19.98
C TYR A 83 10.16 -16.53 19.91
N LEU A 84 10.43 -17.32 20.93
CA LEU A 84 11.49 -18.29 20.96
C LEU A 84 10.89 -19.68 21.01
N SER A 85 11.37 -20.59 20.19
CA SER A 85 10.98 -22.01 20.20
C SER A 85 12.19 -22.89 19.97
N ILE A 86 12.08 -24.16 20.39
CA ILE A 86 13.08 -25.19 20.12
C ILE A 86 12.58 -26.01 18.95
N GLN A 87 13.41 -26.17 17.92
CA GLN A 87 13.12 -26.98 16.75
C GLN A 87 14.13 -28.10 16.61
N GLN A 88 13.66 -29.27 16.24
CA GLN A 88 14.54 -30.37 15.85
C GLN A 88 14.93 -30.21 14.40
N ARG A 89 16.23 -30.31 14.13
CA ARG A 89 16.83 -30.21 12.78
C ARG A 89 17.77 -31.39 12.55
N PHE A 90 18.03 -31.68 11.30
CA PHE A 90 19.03 -32.66 10.92
C PHE A 90 20.25 -31.95 10.32
N ASP A 91 21.43 -32.41 10.70
CA ASP A 91 22.68 -31.96 10.05
C ASP A 91 22.88 -32.61 8.69
N ASP A 92 23.93 -32.22 7.96
CA ASP A 92 24.28 -32.76 6.65
C ASP A 92 24.58 -34.27 6.69
N LYS A 93 24.81 -34.83 7.88
CA LYS A 93 25.07 -36.27 8.09
C LYS A 93 23.81 -37.02 8.55
N GLY A 94 22.66 -36.33 8.63
CA GLY A 94 21.40 -36.91 9.09
C GLY A 94 21.29 -37.10 10.62
N VAL A 95 22.16 -36.43 11.39
CA VAL A 95 22.10 -36.47 12.87
C VAL A 95 21.11 -35.41 13.33
N LEU A 96 20.18 -35.84 14.20
CA LEU A 96 19.16 -34.99 14.82
C LEU A 96 19.84 -34.09 15.88
N PHE A 97 19.57 -32.79 15.81
CA PHE A 97 19.97 -31.82 16.83
C PHE A 97 18.86 -30.81 17.13
N GLU A 98 18.91 -30.21 18.30
CA GLU A 98 17.99 -29.12 18.67
C GLU A 98 18.58 -27.77 18.37
N ALA A 99 17.71 -26.85 17.94
CA ALA A 99 18.07 -25.49 17.60
C ALA A 99 17.02 -24.50 18.09
N PHE A 100 17.44 -23.34 18.55
CA PHE A 100 16.54 -22.23 18.80
C PHE A 100 16.04 -21.63 17.50
N SER A 101 14.79 -21.23 17.50
CA SER A 101 14.14 -20.59 16.35
C SER A 101 13.36 -19.36 16.78
N PHE A 102 13.56 -18.27 16.05
CA PHE A 102 12.83 -17.01 16.17
C PHE A 102 11.81 -16.82 15.03
N HIS A 103 11.43 -17.89 14.34
CA HIS A 103 10.57 -17.82 13.16
C HIS A 103 9.23 -17.10 13.46
N SER A 104 8.61 -17.41 14.59
CA SER A 104 7.35 -16.78 15.01
C SER A 104 7.52 -15.27 15.27
N LEU A 105 8.66 -14.85 15.80
CA LEU A 105 8.98 -13.42 15.98
C LEU A 105 9.08 -12.71 14.63
N TRP A 106 9.78 -13.29 13.66
CA TRP A 106 9.91 -12.72 12.34
C TRP A 106 8.57 -12.61 11.62
N ASN A 107 7.73 -13.64 11.70
CA ASN A 107 6.37 -13.59 11.14
C ASN A 107 5.57 -12.46 11.80
N ARG A 108 5.63 -12.33 13.12
CA ARG A 108 4.91 -11.25 13.83
C ARG A 108 5.35 -9.85 13.39
N ILE A 109 6.66 -9.65 13.18
CA ILE A 109 7.20 -8.38 12.69
C ILE A 109 6.70 -8.09 11.27
N VAL A 110 6.67 -9.10 10.40
CA VAL A 110 6.14 -8.96 9.03
C VAL A 110 4.65 -8.62 9.06
N ASP A 111 3.87 -9.27 9.92
CA ASP A 111 2.43 -8.99 10.06
C ASP A 111 2.18 -7.55 10.51
N LEU A 112 2.97 -7.02 11.44
CA LEU A 112 2.90 -5.61 11.85
C LEU A 112 3.17 -4.67 10.67
N LEU A 113 4.23 -4.92 9.91
CA LEU A 113 4.57 -4.12 8.73
C LEU A 113 3.46 -4.13 7.68
N LEU A 114 2.83 -5.29 7.44
CA LEU A 114 1.72 -5.42 6.49
C LEU A 114 0.49 -4.66 6.98
N THR A 115 0.21 -4.72 8.28
CA THR A 115 -0.91 -3.98 8.90
C THR A 115 -0.69 -2.47 8.79
N GLU A 116 0.51 -1.97 9.09
CA GLU A 116 0.84 -0.55 8.96
C GLU A 116 0.64 -0.06 7.51
N LYS A 117 1.18 -0.79 6.53
CA LYS A 117 1.01 -0.44 5.10
C LYS A 117 -0.44 -0.45 4.64
N THR A 118 -1.25 -1.37 5.15
CA THR A 118 -2.69 -1.42 4.83
C THR A 118 -3.40 -0.21 5.41
N THR A 119 -3.11 0.13 6.67
CA THR A 119 -3.69 1.30 7.35
C THR A 119 -3.28 2.61 6.68
N GLU A 120 -2.01 2.77 6.30
CA GLU A 120 -1.54 3.94 5.56
C GLU A 120 -2.25 4.09 4.20
N LYS A 121 -2.43 2.98 3.50
CA LYS A 121 -3.15 2.97 2.21
C LYS A 121 -4.62 3.37 2.38
N GLU A 122 -5.29 2.82 3.38
CA GLU A 122 -6.69 3.17 3.69
C GLU A 122 -6.85 4.63 4.10
N LEU A 123 -5.93 5.17 4.92
CA LEU A 123 -5.93 6.58 5.29
C LEU A 123 -5.72 7.49 4.08
N SER A 124 -4.73 7.18 3.24
CA SER A 124 -4.46 7.92 2.01
C SER A 124 -5.65 7.88 1.04
N GLN A 125 -6.33 6.74 0.93
CA GLN A 125 -7.54 6.60 0.11
C GLN A 125 -8.67 7.47 0.65
N LYS A 126 -8.95 7.44 1.95
CA LYS A 126 -9.97 8.29 2.59
C LYS A 126 -9.67 9.79 2.45
N GLU A 127 -8.41 10.18 2.55
CA GLU A 127 -8.00 11.56 2.31
C GLU A 127 -8.28 11.99 0.87
N GLN A 128 -7.92 11.15 -0.12
CA GLN A 128 -8.19 11.41 -1.53
C GLN A 128 -9.69 11.48 -1.83
N GLU A 129 -10.50 10.62 -1.22
CA GLU A 129 -11.96 10.68 -1.31
C GLU A 129 -12.50 12.00 -0.75
N GLY A 130 -12.05 12.38 0.44
CA GLY A 130 -12.42 13.66 1.07
C GLY A 130 -12.04 14.87 0.21
N GLU A 131 -10.90 14.83 -0.47
CA GLU A 131 -10.49 15.88 -1.42
C GLU A 131 -11.41 15.94 -2.65
N ILE A 132 -11.85 14.80 -3.17
CA ILE A 132 -12.78 14.75 -4.30
C ILE A 132 -14.10 15.43 -3.92
N PHE A 133 -14.70 15.10 -2.77
CA PHE A 133 -15.94 15.74 -2.32
C PHE A 133 -15.80 17.25 -2.20
N ARG A 134 -14.71 17.74 -1.56
CA ARG A 134 -14.44 19.18 -1.44
C ARG A 134 -14.29 19.86 -2.80
N LEU A 135 -13.63 19.20 -3.76
CA LEU A 135 -13.47 19.73 -5.10
C LEU A 135 -14.81 19.89 -5.82
N PHE A 136 -15.70 18.91 -5.70
CA PHE A 136 -17.05 19.00 -6.26
C PHE A 136 -17.86 20.12 -5.61
N GLU A 137 -17.82 20.27 -4.28
CA GLU A 137 -18.49 21.34 -3.56
C GLU A 137 -17.97 22.73 -3.98
N GLN A 138 -16.65 22.85 -4.16
CA GLN A 138 -16.02 24.06 -4.63
C GLN A 138 -16.49 24.45 -6.05
N GLU A 139 -16.48 23.50 -6.99
CA GLU A 139 -16.87 23.74 -8.37
C GLU A 139 -18.39 23.96 -8.50
N PHE A 140 -19.20 23.28 -7.71
CA PHE A 140 -20.66 23.46 -7.72
C PHE A 140 -21.11 24.70 -6.93
N GLY A 141 -20.23 25.29 -6.11
CA GLY A 141 -20.50 26.45 -5.28
C GLY A 141 -21.51 26.19 -4.15
N ARG A 142 -21.76 24.92 -3.81
CA ARG A 142 -22.67 24.48 -2.74
C ARG A 142 -22.24 23.14 -2.18
N PHE A 143 -22.76 22.81 -0.99
CA PHE A 143 -22.60 21.46 -0.46
C PHE A 143 -23.31 20.43 -1.33
N LEU A 144 -22.73 19.23 -1.38
CA LEU A 144 -23.31 18.09 -2.06
C LEU A 144 -24.51 17.56 -1.25
N SER A 145 -25.56 17.15 -1.96
CA SER A 145 -26.64 16.41 -1.33
C SER A 145 -26.19 14.98 -1.00
N PRO A 146 -26.87 14.28 -0.07
CA PRO A 146 -26.52 12.89 0.26
C PRO A 146 -26.50 11.97 -0.97
N MET A 147 -27.44 12.11 -1.90
CA MET A 147 -27.47 11.33 -3.13
C MET A 147 -26.32 11.65 -4.09
N GLU A 148 -25.88 12.90 -4.12
CA GLU A 148 -24.74 13.31 -4.94
C GLU A 148 -23.43 12.74 -4.37
N SER A 149 -23.29 12.77 -3.04
CA SER A 149 -22.16 12.14 -2.36
C SER A 149 -22.12 10.63 -2.58
N GLU A 150 -23.28 9.96 -2.51
CA GLU A 150 -23.40 8.53 -2.81
C GLU A 150 -23.03 8.20 -4.26
N THR A 151 -23.44 9.03 -5.21
CA THR A 151 -23.07 8.85 -6.62
C THR A 151 -21.55 8.95 -6.83
N ILE A 152 -20.90 9.91 -6.20
CA ILE A 152 -19.44 10.06 -6.28
C ILE A 152 -18.75 8.86 -5.62
N ALA A 153 -19.22 8.39 -4.46
CA ALA A 153 -18.72 7.18 -3.80
C ALA A 153 -18.89 5.94 -4.68
N MET A 154 -20.02 5.79 -5.38
CA MET A 154 -20.22 4.68 -6.33
C MET A 154 -19.19 4.66 -7.45
N TRP A 155 -18.79 5.80 -7.99
CA TRP A 155 -17.73 5.83 -9.01
C TRP A 155 -16.39 5.30 -8.50
N MET A 156 -16.06 5.58 -7.22
CA MET A 156 -14.82 5.10 -6.59
C MET A 156 -14.92 3.62 -6.22
N ASP A 157 -15.99 3.20 -5.55
CA ASP A 157 -16.12 1.88 -4.94
C ASP A 157 -16.59 0.81 -5.93
N GLN A 158 -17.66 1.08 -6.69
CA GLN A 158 -18.27 0.09 -7.58
C GLN A 158 -17.66 0.13 -8.98
N ASP A 159 -17.48 1.33 -9.53
CA ASP A 159 -16.90 1.51 -10.85
C ASP A 159 -15.38 1.50 -10.86
N GLN A 160 -14.76 1.53 -9.68
CA GLN A 160 -13.31 1.53 -9.47
C GLN A 160 -12.58 2.61 -10.30
N GLN A 161 -13.23 3.77 -10.43
CA GLN A 161 -12.63 4.92 -11.09
C GLN A 161 -11.57 5.55 -10.19
N SER A 162 -10.41 5.83 -10.75
CA SER A 162 -9.37 6.50 -9.96
C SER A 162 -9.75 7.94 -9.63
N PRO A 163 -9.35 8.46 -8.46
CA PRO A 163 -9.56 9.86 -8.09
C PRO A 163 -9.10 10.85 -9.16
N GLU A 164 -8.01 10.54 -9.85
CA GLU A 164 -7.46 11.37 -10.93
C GLU A 164 -8.42 11.44 -12.14
N LEU A 165 -9.06 10.33 -12.50
CA LEU A 165 -10.02 10.30 -13.59
C LEU A 165 -11.30 11.06 -13.22
N ILE A 166 -11.77 10.93 -11.98
CA ILE A 166 -12.93 11.68 -11.50
C ILE A 166 -12.65 13.19 -11.52
N ARG A 167 -11.46 13.62 -11.05
CA ARG A 167 -11.02 15.03 -11.14
C ARG A 167 -10.96 15.52 -12.59
N ALA A 168 -10.43 14.71 -13.50
CA ALA A 168 -10.35 15.05 -14.91
C ALA A 168 -11.74 15.17 -15.55
N ALA A 169 -12.68 14.28 -15.20
CA ALA A 169 -14.05 14.33 -15.69
C ALA A 169 -14.81 15.57 -15.18
N LEU A 170 -14.61 15.93 -13.91
CA LEU A 170 -15.14 17.17 -13.34
C LEU A 170 -14.58 18.38 -14.10
N LYS A 171 -13.26 18.43 -14.33
CA LYS A 171 -12.62 19.51 -15.08
C LYS A 171 -13.20 19.66 -16.50
N GLU A 172 -13.45 18.55 -17.18
CA GLU A 172 -14.08 18.59 -18.52
C GLU A 172 -15.53 19.10 -18.44
N ALA A 173 -16.27 18.74 -17.39
CA ALA A 173 -17.63 19.25 -17.18
C ALA A 173 -17.63 20.77 -16.91
N VAL A 174 -16.68 21.26 -16.12
CA VAL A 174 -16.49 22.70 -15.87
C VAL A 174 -16.18 23.43 -17.17
N LEU A 175 -15.22 22.95 -17.95
CA LEU A 175 -14.83 23.54 -19.24
C LEU A 175 -15.97 23.53 -20.26
N ALA A 176 -16.82 22.50 -20.23
CA ALA A 176 -18.02 22.40 -21.07
C ALA A 176 -19.20 23.22 -20.53
N GLN A 177 -19.07 23.88 -19.39
CA GLN A 177 -20.15 24.61 -18.69
C GLN A 177 -21.38 23.74 -18.41
N LYS A 178 -21.17 22.44 -18.19
CA LYS A 178 -22.21 21.44 -17.91
C LYS A 178 -22.01 20.82 -16.52
N MET A 179 -22.28 21.61 -15.49
CA MET A 179 -22.05 21.27 -14.09
C MET A 179 -23.16 20.35 -13.57
N SER A 180 -23.17 19.09 -13.98
CA SER A 180 -24.09 18.08 -13.45
C SER A 180 -23.42 16.72 -13.30
N LEU A 181 -23.73 16.00 -12.23
CA LEU A 181 -23.21 14.64 -11.98
C LEU A 181 -23.55 13.69 -13.14
N ARG A 182 -24.75 13.81 -13.72
CA ARG A 182 -25.17 13.02 -14.88
C ARG A 182 -24.24 13.23 -16.10
N TYR A 183 -23.74 14.44 -16.29
CA TYR A 183 -22.80 14.72 -17.40
C TYR A 183 -21.42 14.14 -17.10
N ILE A 184 -20.98 14.25 -15.86
CA ILE A 184 -19.69 13.68 -15.40
C ILE A 184 -19.74 12.15 -15.49
N ASP A 185 -20.82 11.53 -15.03
CA ASP A 185 -21.06 10.11 -15.15
C ASP A 185 -20.94 9.61 -16.60
N ARG A 186 -21.55 10.35 -17.52
CA ARG A 186 -21.43 10.04 -18.94
C ARG A 186 -19.99 10.12 -19.46
N ILE A 187 -19.21 11.09 -19.02
CA ILE A 187 -17.78 11.20 -19.36
C ILE A 187 -17.02 9.97 -18.84
N LEU A 188 -17.21 9.63 -17.58
CA LEU A 188 -16.54 8.47 -16.94
C LEU A 188 -16.94 7.16 -17.64
N PHE A 189 -18.22 7.00 -17.97
CA PHE A 189 -18.72 5.84 -18.71
C PHE A 189 -18.07 5.71 -20.09
N GLU A 190 -18.00 6.81 -20.86
CA GLU A 190 -17.36 6.81 -22.17
C GLU A 190 -15.86 6.52 -22.08
N TRP A 191 -15.18 7.03 -21.06
CA TRP A 191 -13.78 6.73 -20.81
C TRP A 191 -13.57 5.26 -20.43
N LYS A 192 -14.44 4.71 -19.59
CA LYS A 192 -14.43 3.27 -19.24
C LYS A 192 -14.60 2.40 -20.48
N LYS A 193 -15.56 2.75 -21.37
CA LYS A 193 -15.79 2.04 -22.63
C LYS A 193 -14.58 2.08 -23.57
N LYS A 194 -13.83 3.16 -23.56
CA LYS A 194 -12.61 3.34 -24.37
C LYS A 194 -11.34 2.86 -23.68
N ASN A 195 -11.46 2.23 -22.50
CA ASN A 195 -10.35 1.76 -21.69
C ASN A 195 -9.31 2.84 -21.34
N VAL A 196 -9.77 4.07 -21.10
CA VAL A 196 -8.97 5.19 -20.61
C VAL A 196 -8.68 4.96 -19.15
N LYS A 197 -7.42 4.79 -18.78
CA LYS A 197 -6.99 4.49 -17.42
C LYS A 197 -6.03 5.53 -16.83
N THR A 198 -5.45 6.34 -17.66
CA THR A 198 -4.44 7.32 -17.24
C THR A 198 -4.79 8.74 -17.71
N LEU A 199 -4.25 9.75 -17.00
CA LEU A 199 -4.40 11.14 -17.44
C LEU A 199 -3.86 11.39 -18.84
N ARG A 200 -2.82 10.67 -19.29
CA ARG A 200 -2.30 10.75 -20.66
C ARG A 200 -3.32 10.27 -21.70
N ASP A 201 -4.11 9.24 -21.33
CA ASP A 201 -5.17 8.75 -22.21
C ASP A 201 -6.32 9.77 -22.29
N VAL A 202 -6.64 10.42 -21.17
CA VAL A 202 -7.61 11.54 -21.12
C VAL A 202 -7.17 12.66 -22.07
N GLU A 203 -5.93 13.13 -21.97
CA GLU A 203 -5.41 14.19 -22.83
C GLU A 203 -5.51 13.83 -24.33
N LYS A 204 -5.20 12.59 -24.69
CA LYS A 204 -5.37 12.11 -26.08
C LYS A 204 -6.82 12.12 -26.52
N GLN A 205 -7.76 11.72 -25.66
CA GLN A 205 -9.18 11.73 -25.99
C GLN A 205 -9.72 13.15 -26.13
N VAL A 206 -9.39 14.02 -25.18
CA VAL A 206 -9.83 15.42 -25.19
C VAL A 206 -9.28 16.18 -26.41
N SER A 207 -8.02 15.96 -26.79
CA SER A 207 -7.44 16.56 -27.99
C SER A 207 -8.15 16.10 -29.27
N GLN A 208 -8.53 14.83 -29.37
CA GLN A 208 -9.29 14.29 -30.50
C GLN A 208 -10.71 14.91 -30.62
N PHE A 209 -11.36 15.22 -29.49
CA PHE A 209 -12.67 15.87 -29.50
C PHE A 209 -12.63 17.36 -29.84
N ARG A 210 -11.54 18.06 -29.49
CA ARG A 210 -11.33 19.48 -29.81
C ARG A 210 -10.90 19.71 -31.26
N THR A 211 -10.35 18.69 -31.93
CA THR A 211 -9.92 18.74 -33.33
C THR A 211 -10.99 18.32 -34.35
N VAL A 212 -12.22 18.00 -33.91
CA VAL A 212 -13.33 17.80 -34.86
C VAL A 212 -13.71 19.16 -35.43
N PRO A 213 -13.46 19.44 -36.72
CA PRO A 213 -13.86 20.71 -37.33
C PRO A 213 -15.37 20.86 -37.24
N GLU A 214 -15.83 22.10 -36.94
CA GLU A 214 -17.22 22.50 -37.09
C GLU A 214 -17.78 21.87 -38.36
N ARG A 215 -18.83 21.08 -38.20
CA ARG A 215 -19.59 20.60 -39.35
C ARG A 215 -20.04 21.84 -40.11
N THR A 216 -19.40 22.08 -41.23
CA THR A 216 -19.88 23.00 -42.25
C THR A 216 -21.36 22.67 -42.45
N THR A 217 -22.20 23.61 -42.09
CA THR A 217 -23.62 23.60 -42.42
C THR A 217 -23.72 23.62 -43.93
N THR A 218 -23.96 22.46 -44.51
CA THR A 218 -24.38 22.34 -45.90
C THR A 218 -25.66 23.16 -46.05
N PRO A 219 -25.77 24.04 -47.03
CA PRO A 219 -26.98 24.83 -47.22
C PRO A 219 -28.15 23.88 -47.50
N VAL A 220 -29.18 23.96 -46.66
CA VAL A 220 -30.41 23.24 -46.82
C VAL A 220 -31.02 23.64 -48.14
N GLN A 221 -31.03 22.77 -49.13
CA GLN A 221 -31.86 22.88 -50.30
C GLN A 221 -33.33 22.94 -49.86
N LYS A 222 -34.00 24.00 -50.29
CA LYS A 222 -35.42 24.21 -50.07
C LYS A 222 -36.18 23.04 -50.69
N THR A 223 -36.58 22.08 -49.88
CA THR A 223 -37.52 21.05 -50.28
C THR A 223 -38.94 21.57 -50.14
N ASN A 224 -39.73 21.29 -51.15
CA ASN A 224 -41.08 21.65 -51.41
C ASN A 224 -42.01 21.63 -50.18
N LYS A 225 -42.86 22.67 -50.09
CA LYS A 225 -43.95 22.80 -49.16
C LYS A 225 -44.82 21.54 -49.25
N VAL A 226 -44.88 20.76 -48.18
CA VAL A 226 -45.89 19.74 -47.98
C VAL A 226 -47.17 20.46 -47.61
N PRO A 227 -48.31 20.24 -48.30
CA PRO A 227 -49.55 20.89 -47.95
C PRO A 227 -50.01 20.44 -46.58
N PHE A 228 -50.29 21.40 -45.69
CA PHE A 228 -50.90 21.13 -44.41
C PHE A 228 -52.33 20.62 -44.65
N TYR A 229 -52.58 19.38 -44.27
CA TYR A 229 -53.94 18.83 -44.21
C TYR A 229 -54.61 19.36 -42.93
N ASN A 230 -55.63 20.20 -43.07
CA ASN A 230 -56.36 20.78 -41.96
C ASN A 230 -57.60 19.85 -41.65
N TRP A 231 -57.44 18.98 -40.65
CA TRP A 231 -58.43 18.02 -40.22
C TRP A 231 -59.64 18.66 -39.47
N LEU A 232 -59.62 20.00 -39.27
CA LEU A 232 -60.67 20.74 -38.54
C LEU A 232 -61.84 21.27 -39.44
N GLU A 233 -61.76 21.14 -40.78
CA GLU A 233 -62.70 21.70 -41.71
C GLU A 233 -63.80 20.68 -42.21
N GLU A 234 -63.82 19.47 -41.76
CA GLU A 234 -64.92 18.54 -42.06
C GLU A 234 -65.81 18.24 -40.82
N ARG A 235 -66.65 19.20 -40.48
CA ARG A 235 -67.88 18.98 -39.74
C ARG A 235 -68.93 20.01 -40.17
N ASP A 236 -69.68 19.67 -41.20
CA ASP A 236 -71.05 20.01 -41.43
C ASP A 236 -71.75 18.80 -42.04
#